data_11620298f16957c4be4b97532c7de9ee
#
_entry.id   11620298f16957c4be4b97532c7de9ee
#
_cell.length_a   1.000
_cell.length_b   1.000
_cell.length_c   1.000
_cell.angle_alpha   90.00
_cell.angle_beta   90.00
_cell.angle_gamma   90.00
#
_symmetry.space_group_name_H-M   'P 1'
#
loop_
_entity.id
_entity.type
_entity.pdbx_description
1 polymer ?
#
loop_
_entity_poly.entity_id
_entity_poly.type
_entity_poly.pdbx_seq_one_letter_code
_entity_poly.pdbx_strand_id
1 'polypeptide(L)'
;MLTSDLVRVRRREGKIHPTYLRGDARARLLPLATSMESTMAAMTGRTRDEIDDALDAIEVGARDRLVGVGLRKLLEDRSEFEVATEADPEALRREVFLEAAAQHRALGVRDEFDKEAVLVSVAARIGSSPEAIEAGLYADLRGSEVMRRFRRIDPEALLDRYNVALAQAALLRAARVTVQLEGESPARYRDLFRAVRFHGLLHVVRGDRERGYTLILDGPFSLFGAVQRYGLKLALFLPSLLHCRSWSLRADVLWGKAREPMIFELDDKDGLASEPPDAARLSPELEAFCGAFRKLDSAWSVAANEHIFALPGEVVCVPDLVFTSAKTGEEVFLEAFGFWSRAAVWQRVELLRKGFPARILLAVGKQLRVSEEVLGEDDAGEIYVYRATISPRAVLERLERGK
;
A
#
# COMPACT_ATOMS: atom_id res chain seq x y z
N MET A 1 7.30 -6.05 -2.45
CA MET A 1 7.21 -6.65 -1.08
C MET A 1 7.38 -8.16 -1.18
N LEU A 2 8.00 -8.83 -0.19
CA LEU A 2 8.23 -10.28 -0.26
C LEU A 2 6.93 -11.07 -0.12
N THR A 3 6.80 -12.14 -0.91
CA THR A 3 5.74 -13.13 -0.78
C THR A 3 6.00 -14.07 0.39
N SER A 4 5.00 -14.77 0.88
CA SER A 4 5.10 -15.57 2.12
C SER A 4 6.11 -16.72 2.06
N ASP A 5 6.42 -17.23 0.88
CA ASP A 5 7.40 -18.27 0.60
C ASP A 5 8.85 -17.77 0.62
N LEU A 6 9.05 -16.46 0.42
CA LEU A 6 10.36 -15.80 0.45
C LEU A 6 10.75 -15.30 1.86
N VAL A 7 9.88 -15.46 2.84
CA VAL A 7 10.12 -14.93 4.19
C VAL A 7 10.99 -15.88 5.00
N ARG A 8 12.16 -15.39 5.40
CA ARG A 8 13.11 -16.13 6.23
C ARG A 8 12.97 -15.73 7.69
N VAL A 9 12.47 -16.66 8.51
CA VAL A 9 12.36 -16.45 9.96
C VAL A 9 12.93 -17.66 10.73
N ARG A 10 13.42 -17.39 11.94
CA ARG A 10 13.70 -18.40 12.97
C ARG A 10 12.59 -18.32 14.01
N ARG A 11 12.18 -19.46 14.54
CA ARG A 11 11.21 -19.56 15.63
C ARG A 11 11.94 -19.96 16.90
N ARG A 12 11.75 -19.19 17.94
CA ARG A 12 12.34 -19.48 19.25
C ARG A 12 11.45 -18.91 20.35
N GLU A 13 11.16 -19.70 21.37
CA GLU A 13 10.45 -19.27 22.59
C GLU A 13 9.13 -18.52 22.30
N GLY A 14 8.34 -19.02 21.36
CA GLY A 14 7.08 -18.37 20.98
C GLY A 14 7.22 -17.07 20.16
N LYS A 15 8.45 -16.72 19.75
CA LYS A 15 8.72 -15.54 18.93
C LYS A 15 9.19 -15.91 17.53
N ILE A 16 8.93 -15.04 16.57
CA ILE A 16 9.53 -15.07 15.24
C ILE A 16 10.63 -14.03 15.12
N HIS A 17 11.75 -14.44 14.56
CA HIS A 17 12.91 -13.60 14.31
C HIS A 17 13.23 -13.62 12.83
N PRO A 18 12.94 -12.54 12.07
CA PRO A 18 13.35 -12.43 10.68
C PRO A 18 14.86 -12.53 10.55
N THR A 19 15.34 -13.23 9.53
CA THR A 19 16.77 -13.40 9.30
C THR A 19 17.31 -12.23 8.49
N TYR A 20 17.55 -11.10 9.18
CA TYR A 20 18.07 -9.88 8.57
C TYR A 20 19.48 -10.06 8.02
N LEU A 21 19.78 -9.36 6.94
CA LEU A 21 21.10 -9.29 6.32
C LEU A 21 21.96 -8.28 7.09
N ARG A 22 22.89 -8.77 7.92
CA ARG A 22 23.79 -7.97 8.76
C ARG A 22 25.23 -8.49 8.67
N GLY A 23 26.22 -7.66 8.97
CA GLY A 23 27.62 -8.05 9.03
C GLY A 23 28.09 -8.82 7.79
N ASP A 24 28.72 -9.99 7.98
CA ASP A 24 29.27 -10.82 6.91
C ASP A 24 28.25 -11.22 5.84
N ALA A 25 26.98 -11.44 6.24
CA ALA A 25 25.94 -11.77 5.27
C ALA A 25 25.66 -10.60 4.33
N ARG A 26 25.65 -9.36 4.86
CA ARG A 26 25.47 -8.15 4.07
C ARG A 26 26.65 -7.95 3.12
N ALA A 27 27.88 -8.02 3.63
CA ALA A 27 29.10 -7.87 2.84
C ALA A 27 29.19 -8.88 1.69
N ARG A 28 28.84 -10.14 1.94
CA ARG A 28 28.83 -11.20 0.92
C ARG A 28 27.77 -10.98 -0.16
N LEU A 29 26.60 -10.43 0.20
CA LEU A 29 25.47 -10.27 -0.71
C LEU A 29 25.50 -8.94 -1.48
N LEU A 30 26.34 -8.00 -1.09
CA LEU A 30 26.48 -6.70 -1.77
C LEU A 30 26.88 -6.84 -3.25
N PRO A 31 27.87 -7.68 -3.63
CA PRO A 31 28.19 -7.90 -5.05
C PRO A 31 27.01 -8.48 -5.84
N LEU A 32 26.23 -9.41 -5.25
CA LEU A 32 25.05 -9.96 -5.88
C LEU A 32 23.98 -8.86 -6.11
N ALA A 33 23.71 -8.05 -5.08
CA ALA A 33 22.77 -6.93 -5.20
C ALA A 33 23.22 -5.92 -6.28
N THR A 34 24.52 -5.63 -6.37
CA THR A 34 25.12 -4.76 -7.40
C THR A 34 24.92 -5.34 -8.80
N SER A 35 25.22 -6.62 -8.99
CA SER A 35 25.06 -7.28 -10.30
C SER A 35 23.59 -7.29 -10.73
N MET A 36 22.66 -7.65 -9.84
CA MET A 36 21.24 -7.66 -10.16
C MET A 36 20.68 -6.29 -10.50
N GLU A 37 21.03 -5.26 -9.72
CA GLU A 37 20.60 -3.87 -9.98
C GLU A 37 21.12 -3.37 -11.33
N SER A 38 22.41 -3.60 -11.61
CA SER A 38 23.04 -3.19 -12.87
C SER A 38 22.42 -3.91 -14.07
N THR A 39 22.13 -5.21 -13.95
CA THR A 39 21.44 -5.98 -14.99
C THR A 39 20.04 -5.42 -15.23
N MET A 40 19.24 -5.19 -14.19
CA MET A 40 17.91 -4.57 -14.33
C MET A 40 17.98 -3.21 -15.03
N ALA A 41 18.97 -2.37 -14.67
CA ALA A 41 19.13 -1.06 -15.28
C ALA A 41 19.47 -1.15 -16.78
N ALA A 42 20.30 -2.11 -17.16
CA ALA A 42 20.71 -2.35 -18.55
C ALA A 42 19.58 -2.94 -19.42
N MET A 43 18.62 -3.62 -18.80
CA MET A 43 17.53 -4.33 -19.49
C MET A 43 16.27 -3.47 -19.71
N THR A 44 16.32 -2.16 -19.49
CA THR A 44 15.22 -1.25 -19.84
C THR A 44 14.93 -1.33 -21.35
N GLY A 45 13.66 -1.51 -21.72
CA GLY A 45 13.21 -1.73 -23.10
C GLY A 45 13.18 -3.20 -23.52
N ARG A 46 13.55 -4.13 -22.65
CA ARG A 46 13.51 -5.59 -22.88
C ARG A 46 12.25 -6.21 -22.29
N THR A 47 11.93 -7.40 -22.78
CA THR A 47 10.80 -8.21 -22.28
C THR A 47 11.12 -8.81 -20.91
N ARG A 48 10.10 -9.24 -20.20
CA ARG A 48 10.30 -9.97 -18.91
C ARG A 48 11.11 -11.22 -19.08
N ASP A 49 10.84 -12.03 -20.11
CA ASP A 49 11.57 -13.27 -20.35
C ASP A 49 13.07 -12.98 -20.57
N GLU A 50 13.41 -11.97 -21.40
CA GLU A 50 14.81 -11.57 -21.58
C GLU A 50 15.47 -11.09 -20.27
N ILE A 51 14.71 -10.36 -19.43
CA ILE A 51 15.19 -9.90 -18.11
C ILE A 51 15.39 -11.09 -17.19
N ASP A 52 14.46 -12.03 -17.20
CA ASP A 52 14.47 -13.23 -16.39
C ASP A 52 15.70 -14.09 -16.75
N ASP A 53 15.96 -14.31 -18.03
CA ASP A 53 17.13 -15.02 -18.52
C ASP A 53 18.45 -14.32 -18.12
N ALA A 54 18.49 -12.98 -18.23
CA ALA A 54 19.68 -12.22 -17.84
C ALA A 54 19.95 -12.27 -16.32
N LEU A 55 18.91 -12.26 -15.50
CA LEU A 55 19.03 -12.38 -14.03
C LEU A 55 19.38 -13.82 -13.63
N ASP A 56 18.86 -14.83 -14.33
CA ASP A 56 19.14 -16.25 -14.09
C ASP A 56 20.59 -16.63 -14.46
N ALA A 57 21.23 -15.86 -15.37
CA ALA A 57 22.65 -16.01 -15.68
C ALA A 57 23.57 -15.54 -14.55
N ILE A 58 23.07 -14.80 -13.55
CA ILE A 58 23.85 -14.38 -12.38
C ILE A 58 23.98 -15.56 -11.42
N GLU A 59 25.22 -15.97 -11.16
CA GLU A 59 25.50 -17.06 -10.21
C GLU A 59 25.09 -16.67 -8.79
N VAL A 60 24.18 -17.47 -8.20
CA VAL A 60 23.75 -17.33 -6.81
C VAL A 60 24.07 -18.62 -6.06
N GLY A 61 24.92 -18.51 -5.06
CA GLY A 61 25.26 -19.65 -4.21
C GLY A 61 24.01 -20.29 -3.56
N ALA A 62 24.00 -21.61 -3.43
CA ALA A 62 22.84 -22.37 -2.92
C ALA A 62 22.30 -21.84 -1.58
N ARG A 63 23.18 -21.37 -0.68
CA ARG A 63 22.83 -20.75 0.61
C ARG A 63 22.01 -19.47 0.46
N ASP A 64 22.27 -18.70 -0.58
CA ASP A 64 21.73 -17.35 -0.78
C ASP A 64 20.62 -17.31 -1.84
N ARG A 65 20.27 -18.45 -2.44
CA ARG A 65 19.27 -18.57 -3.50
C ARG A 65 17.95 -17.90 -3.15
N LEU A 66 17.42 -18.13 -1.93
CA LEU A 66 16.16 -17.55 -1.50
C LEU A 66 16.25 -16.01 -1.34
N VAL A 67 17.42 -15.51 -0.93
CA VAL A 67 17.69 -14.07 -0.87
C VAL A 67 17.74 -13.49 -2.28
N GLY A 68 18.41 -14.14 -3.21
CA GLY A 68 18.49 -13.74 -4.61
C GLY A 68 17.09 -13.58 -5.23
N VAL A 69 16.21 -14.56 -5.05
CA VAL A 69 14.81 -14.48 -5.49
C VAL A 69 14.08 -13.30 -4.84
N GLY A 70 14.33 -13.05 -3.54
CA GLY A 70 13.75 -11.91 -2.83
C GLY A 70 14.25 -10.56 -3.35
N LEU A 71 15.56 -10.43 -3.64
CA LEU A 71 16.14 -9.21 -4.23
C LEU A 71 15.56 -8.95 -5.63
N ARG A 72 15.49 -9.99 -6.48
CA ARG A 72 14.85 -9.91 -7.80
C ARG A 72 13.42 -9.38 -7.68
N LYS A 73 12.61 -9.95 -6.78
CA LYS A 73 11.23 -9.49 -6.56
C LYS A 73 11.16 -8.00 -6.16
N LEU A 74 12.10 -7.53 -5.34
CA LEU A 74 12.14 -6.12 -4.92
C LEU A 74 12.58 -5.19 -6.06
N LEU A 75 13.41 -5.64 -6.98
CA LEU A 75 13.78 -4.91 -8.19
C LEU A 75 12.61 -4.87 -9.18
N GLU A 76 11.90 -5.98 -9.38
CA GLU A 76 10.66 -6.00 -10.17
C GLU A 76 9.60 -5.04 -9.64
N ASP A 77 9.44 -4.93 -8.31
CA ASP A 77 8.51 -3.97 -7.68
C ASP A 77 8.87 -2.49 -7.96
N ARG A 78 10.07 -2.22 -8.47
CA ARG A 78 10.55 -0.88 -8.88
C ARG A 78 10.49 -0.66 -10.40
N SER A 79 9.96 -1.63 -11.14
CA SER A 79 9.88 -1.62 -12.60
C SER A 79 8.44 -1.43 -13.06
N GLU A 80 8.26 -0.71 -14.15
CA GLU A 80 6.98 -0.50 -14.82
C GLU A 80 7.02 -1.29 -16.14
N PHE A 81 6.07 -2.20 -16.29
CA PHE A 81 5.94 -3.05 -17.47
C PHE A 81 4.66 -2.73 -18.22
N GLU A 82 4.73 -2.80 -19.53
CA GLU A 82 3.59 -2.55 -20.43
C GLU A 82 3.52 -3.62 -21.52
N VAL A 83 2.32 -3.89 -21.99
CA VAL A 83 2.08 -4.71 -23.18
C VAL A 83 2.58 -3.94 -24.40
N ALA A 84 3.42 -4.56 -25.23
CA ALA A 84 4.14 -3.90 -26.32
C ALA A 84 3.30 -3.73 -27.62
N THR A 85 1.97 -3.85 -27.57
CA THR A 85 1.09 -3.73 -28.73
C THR A 85 -0.16 -2.91 -28.40
N GLU A 86 -0.64 -2.14 -29.39
CA GLU A 86 -1.94 -1.47 -29.33
C GLU A 86 -3.07 -2.38 -29.84
N ALA A 87 -2.74 -3.45 -30.55
CA ALA A 87 -3.70 -4.43 -31.04
C ALA A 87 -4.19 -5.33 -29.90
N ASP A 88 -5.42 -5.80 -29.99
CA ASP A 88 -5.95 -6.84 -29.11
C ASP A 88 -5.32 -8.20 -29.46
N PRO A 89 -4.42 -8.77 -28.64
CA PRO A 89 -3.72 -10.02 -28.97
C PRO A 89 -4.66 -11.22 -29.08
N GLU A 90 -5.79 -11.23 -28.35
CA GLU A 90 -6.76 -12.30 -28.42
C GLU A 90 -7.48 -12.27 -29.78
N ALA A 91 -7.95 -11.09 -30.21
CA ALA A 91 -8.56 -10.91 -31.53
C ALA A 91 -7.55 -11.23 -32.63
N LEU A 92 -6.29 -10.81 -32.49
CA LEU A 92 -5.22 -11.09 -33.46
C LEU A 92 -4.94 -12.59 -33.59
N ARG A 93 -4.82 -13.33 -32.51
CA ARG A 93 -4.70 -14.79 -32.51
C ARG A 93 -5.86 -15.45 -33.21
N ARG A 94 -7.07 -15.00 -32.96
CA ARG A 94 -8.28 -15.52 -33.59
C ARG A 94 -8.22 -15.38 -35.12
N GLU A 95 -7.87 -14.19 -35.61
CA GLU A 95 -7.76 -13.93 -37.06
C GLU A 95 -6.68 -14.79 -37.72
N VAL A 96 -5.48 -14.86 -37.10
CA VAL A 96 -4.36 -15.65 -37.62
C VAL A 96 -4.68 -17.15 -37.61
N PHE A 97 -5.28 -17.67 -36.55
CA PHE A 97 -5.60 -19.11 -36.49
C PHE A 97 -6.75 -19.50 -37.38
N LEU A 98 -7.73 -18.64 -37.63
CA LEU A 98 -8.79 -18.89 -38.63
C LEU A 98 -8.22 -18.92 -40.03
N GLU A 99 -7.34 -17.99 -40.38
CA GLU A 99 -6.66 -17.95 -41.68
C GLU A 99 -5.75 -19.18 -41.89
N ALA A 100 -4.92 -19.50 -40.87
CA ALA A 100 -4.07 -20.67 -40.86
C ALA A 100 -4.88 -21.97 -41.06
N ALA A 101 -6.01 -22.12 -40.36
CA ALA A 101 -6.90 -23.26 -40.51
C ALA A 101 -7.57 -23.34 -41.89
N ALA A 102 -7.87 -22.20 -42.52
CA ALA A 102 -8.41 -22.14 -43.87
C ALA A 102 -7.37 -22.58 -44.91
N GLN A 103 -6.16 -22.04 -44.83
CA GLN A 103 -5.03 -22.41 -45.69
C GLN A 103 -4.65 -23.88 -45.51
N HIS A 104 -4.55 -24.38 -44.29
CA HIS A 104 -4.23 -25.77 -44.00
C HIS A 104 -5.26 -26.74 -44.60
N ARG A 105 -6.53 -26.38 -44.58
CA ARG A 105 -7.61 -27.20 -45.23
C ARG A 105 -7.54 -27.20 -46.76
N ALA A 106 -6.96 -26.19 -47.35
CA ALA A 106 -6.82 -26.07 -48.81
C ALA A 106 -5.55 -26.79 -49.35
N LEU A 107 -4.63 -27.22 -48.47
CA LEU A 107 -3.39 -27.89 -48.83
C LEU A 107 -3.67 -29.26 -49.48
N GLY A 108 -2.99 -29.57 -50.60
CA GLY A 108 -2.90 -30.89 -51.18
C GLY A 108 -1.92 -31.80 -50.43
N VAL A 109 -1.93 -33.09 -50.78
CA VAL A 109 -1.11 -34.15 -50.09
C VAL A 109 0.40 -33.86 -50.16
N ARG A 110 0.88 -33.01 -51.06
CA ARG A 110 2.30 -32.67 -51.27
C ARG A 110 2.66 -31.22 -50.93
N ASP A 111 1.69 -30.43 -50.50
CA ASP A 111 1.90 -29.01 -50.23
C ASP A 111 2.38 -28.83 -48.80
N GLU A 112 3.30 -27.91 -48.60
CA GLU A 112 3.80 -27.54 -47.27
C GLU A 112 3.01 -26.30 -46.76
N PHE A 113 2.78 -26.26 -45.47
CA PHE A 113 2.13 -25.13 -44.80
C PHE A 113 3.08 -23.94 -44.73
N ASP A 114 2.63 -22.79 -45.29
CA ASP A 114 3.40 -21.56 -45.28
C ASP A 114 2.86 -20.57 -44.21
N LYS A 115 3.57 -20.47 -43.10
CA LYS A 115 3.28 -19.56 -42.00
C LYS A 115 3.34 -18.10 -42.45
N GLU A 116 4.30 -17.76 -43.31
CA GLU A 116 4.53 -16.37 -43.75
C GLU A 116 3.39 -15.90 -44.65
N ALA A 117 2.88 -16.76 -45.52
CA ALA A 117 1.69 -16.48 -46.35
C ALA A 117 0.45 -16.19 -45.49
N VAL A 118 0.26 -16.89 -44.37
CA VAL A 118 -0.81 -16.61 -43.39
C VAL A 118 -0.67 -15.22 -42.82
N LEU A 119 0.53 -14.87 -42.32
CA LEU A 119 0.80 -13.55 -41.70
C LEU A 119 0.60 -12.42 -42.71
N VAL A 120 1.07 -12.58 -43.97
CA VAL A 120 0.88 -11.61 -45.06
C VAL A 120 -0.60 -11.42 -45.36
N SER A 121 -1.37 -12.51 -45.46
CA SER A 121 -2.81 -12.46 -45.74
C SER A 121 -3.56 -11.68 -44.62
N VAL A 122 -3.29 -11.99 -43.39
CA VAL A 122 -3.91 -11.29 -42.23
C VAL A 122 -3.45 -9.83 -42.18
N ALA A 123 -2.17 -9.56 -42.42
CA ALA A 123 -1.61 -8.21 -42.41
C ALA A 123 -2.32 -7.30 -43.45
N ALA A 124 -2.50 -7.80 -44.65
CA ALA A 124 -3.21 -7.09 -45.70
C ALA A 124 -4.68 -6.77 -45.31
N ARG A 125 -5.35 -7.70 -44.60
CA ARG A 125 -6.75 -7.56 -44.18
C ARG A 125 -6.95 -6.54 -43.08
N ILE A 126 -6.04 -6.49 -42.10
CA ILE A 126 -6.16 -5.60 -40.96
C ILE A 126 -5.35 -4.29 -41.06
N GLY A 127 -4.62 -4.09 -42.15
CA GLY A 127 -3.80 -2.90 -42.38
C GLY A 127 -2.55 -2.81 -41.50
N SER A 128 -1.89 -3.94 -41.26
CA SER A 128 -0.68 -4.05 -40.41
C SER A 128 0.48 -4.67 -41.22
N SER A 129 1.63 -4.92 -40.56
CA SER A 129 2.72 -5.70 -41.15
C SER A 129 2.79 -7.13 -40.58
N PRO A 130 3.32 -8.11 -41.34
CA PRO A 130 3.50 -9.48 -40.83
C PRO A 130 4.30 -9.54 -39.53
N GLU A 131 5.34 -8.72 -39.42
CA GLU A 131 6.22 -8.64 -38.22
C GLU A 131 5.47 -8.08 -37.00
N ALA A 132 4.63 -7.06 -37.22
CA ALA A 132 3.80 -6.49 -36.18
C ALA A 132 2.74 -7.47 -35.68
N ILE A 133 2.16 -8.28 -36.57
CA ILE A 133 1.25 -9.36 -36.20
C ILE A 133 1.97 -10.42 -35.37
N GLU A 134 3.10 -10.90 -35.86
CA GLU A 134 3.87 -11.94 -35.16
C GLU A 134 4.29 -11.47 -33.76
N ALA A 135 4.80 -10.25 -33.63
CA ALA A 135 5.13 -9.64 -32.34
C ALA A 135 3.91 -9.44 -31.41
N GLY A 136 2.73 -9.15 -32.01
CA GLY A 136 1.50 -8.90 -31.27
C GLY A 136 0.76 -10.15 -30.82
N LEU A 137 1.01 -11.33 -31.43
CA LEU A 137 0.25 -12.54 -31.17
C LEU A 137 0.18 -12.96 -29.69
N TYR A 138 1.26 -12.77 -28.96
CA TYR A 138 1.42 -13.18 -27.55
C TYR A 138 1.87 -12.03 -26.64
N ALA A 139 1.64 -10.80 -27.07
CA ALA A 139 2.08 -9.62 -26.32
C ALA A 139 1.36 -9.45 -24.97
N ASP A 140 0.21 -10.09 -24.78
CA ASP A 140 -0.54 -10.15 -23.51
C ASP A 140 0.01 -11.19 -22.52
N LEU A 141 0.93 -12.05 -22.95
CA LEU A 141 1.59 -12.95 -22.03
C LEU A 141 2.54 -12.16 -21.12
N ARG A 142 2.55 -12.52 -19.83
CA ARG A 142 3.37 -11.84 -18.84
C ARG A 142 4.86 -11.77 -19.23
N GLY A 143 5.40 -12.81 -19.84
CA GLY A 143 6.78 -12.87 -20.31
C GLY A 143 7.12 -11.87 -21.40
N SER A 144 6.11 -11.52 -22.24
CA SER A 144 6.24 -10.59 -23.38
C SER A 144 6.08 -9.12 -22.98
N GLU A 145 5.65 -8.80 -21.75
CA GLU A 145 5.57 -7.41 -21.27
C GLU A 145 6.95 -6.76 -21.29
N VAL A 146 7.04 -5.53 -21.80
CA VAL A 146 8.29 -4.77 -21.93
C VAL A 146 8.49 -3.84 -20.75
N MET A 147 9.67 -3.85 -20.13
CA MET A 147 10.03 -2.92 -19.07
C MET A 147 10.26 -1.52 -19.63
N ARG A 148 9.31 -0.60 -19.37
CA ARG A 148 9.40 0.80 -19.83
C ARG A 148 10.23 1.66 -18.91
N ARG A 149 10.22 1.34 -17.63
CA ARG A 149 10.93 2.11 -16.62
C ARG A 149 11.44 1.23 -15.51
N PHE A 150 12.65 1.49 -15.07
CA PHE A 150 13.23 0.94 -13.85
C PHE A 150 13.68 2.09 -12.94
N ARG A 151 13.18 2.13 -11.70
CA ARG A 151 13.62 3.09 -10.69
C ARG A 151 14.82 2.51 -9.97
N ARG A 152 16.02 2.98 -10.36
CA ARG A 152 17.28 2.54 -9.78
C ARG A 152 17.30 2.64 -8.26
N ILE A 153 18.08 1.81 -7.63
CA ILE A 153 18.29 1.78 -6.19
C ILE A 153 19.76 1.48 -5.91
N ASP A 154 20.31 2.16 -4.92
CA ASP A 154 21.66 1.82 -4.45
C ASP A 154 21.68 0.37 -3.93
N PRO A 155 22.71 -0.45 -4.24
CA PRO A 155 22.78 -1.85 -3.83
C PRO A 155 22.72 -2.05 -2.32
N GLU A 156 23.29 -1.14 -1.50
CA GLU A 156 23.17 -1.22 -0.05
C GLU A 156 21.74 -0.92 0.40
N ALA A 157 21.11 0.09 -0.18
CA ALA A 157 19.71 0.41 0.06
C ALA A 157 18.77 -0.74 -0.37
N LEU A 158 19.12 -1.51 -1.41
CA LEU A 158 18.38 -2.72 -1.81
C LEU A 158 18.44 -3.79 -0.71
N LEU A 159 19.60 -4.00 -0.07
CA LEU A 159 19.73 -4.91 1.06
C LEU A 159 18.94 -4.42 2.29
N ASP A 160 18.92 -3.11 2.55
CA ASP A 160 18.08 -2.51 3.59
C ASP A 160 16.60 -2.72 3.28
N ARG A 161 16.19 -2.50 2.04
CA ARG A 161 14.83 -2.75 1.56
C ARG A 161 14.41 -4.22 1.74
N TYR A 162 15.33 -5.16 1.55
CA TYR A 162 15.10 -6.57 1.80
C TYR A 162 14.82 -6.84 3.30
N ASN A 163 15.60 -6.25 4.19
CA ASN A 163 15.39 -6.36 5.64
C ASN A 163 14.02 -5.79 6.06
N VAL A 164 13.68 -4.61 5.56
CA VAL A 164 12.36 -4.01 5.79
C VAL A 164 11.24 -4.91 5.26
N ALA A 165 11.43 -5.51 4.08
CA ALA A 165 10.45 -6.39 3.47
C ALA A 165 10.23 -7.69 4.28
N LEU A 166 11.25 -8.21 4.98
CA LEU A 166 11.09 -9.32 5.93
C LEU A 166 10.22 -8.92 7.13
N ALA A 167 10.43 -7.75 7.71
CA ALA A 167 9.61 -7.24 8.81
C ALA A 167 8.17 -6.97 8.35
N GLN A 168 7.99 -6.36 7.17
CA GLN A 168 6.68 -6.15 6.55
C GLN A 168 5.91 -7.47 6.38
N ALA A 169 6.59 -8.52 5.95
CA ALA A 169 5.97 -9.83 5.75
C ALA A 169 5.51 -10.49 7.08
N ALA A 170 6.18 -10.20 8.19
CA ALA A 170 5.70 -10.60 9.51
C ALA A 170 4.40 -9.86 9.88
N LEU A 171 4.33 -8.56 9.62
CA LEU A 171 3.14 -7.73 9.88
C LEU A 171 1.92 -8.11 9.05
N LEU A 172 2.09 -8.71 7.86
CA LEU A 172 0.98 -9.26 7.09
C LEU A 172 0.19 -10.36 7.83
N ARG A 173 0.77 -10.92 8.88
CA ARG A 173 0.17 -12.00 9.70
C ARG A 173 -0.24 -11.53 11.09
N ALA A 174 -0.20 -10.24 11.35
CA ALA A 174 -0.54 -9.68 12.65
C ALA A 174 -2.05 -9.74 12.91
N ALA A 175 -2.40 -10.09 14.15
CA ALA A 175 -3.74 -9.94 14.72
C ALA A 175 -3.86 -8.61 15.44
N ARG A 176 -2.78 -8.16 16.07
CA ARG A 176 -2.67 -6.87 16.75
C ARG A 176 -1.24 -6.37 16.70
N VAL A 177 -1.07 -5.06 16.61
CA VAL A 177 0.23 -4.41 16.70
C VAL A 177 0.16 -3.30 17.73
N THR A 178 1.10 -3.29 18.66
CA THR A 178 1.27 -2.23 19.64
C THR A 178 2.61 -1.55 19.37
N VAL A 179 2.59 -0.24 19.20
CA VAL A 179 3.77 0.60 18.99
C VAL A 179 3.89 1.56 20.17
N GLN A 180 5.05 1.63 20.78
CA GLN A 180 5.40 2.64 21.77
C GLN A 180 6.33 3.66 21.14
N LEU A 181 6.13 4.92 21.42
CA LEU A 181 6.82 6.07 20.83
C LEU A 181 7.18 7.06 21.92
N GLU A 182 8.44 7.45 22.01
CA GLU A 182 8.93 8.38 23.00
C GLU A 182 9.85 9.44 22.37
N GLY A 183 9.88 10.64 22.98
CA GLY A 183 10.89 11.66 22.68
C GLY A 183 10.85 12.27 21.28
N GLU A 184 9.73 12.15 20.55
CA GLU A 184 9.59 12.71 19.23
C GLU A 184 9.13 14.17 19.23
N SER A 185 9.44 14.89 18.15
CA SER A 185 8.90 16.21 17.92
C SER A 185 7.38 16.15 17.64
N PRO A 186 6.61 17.19 17.99
CA PRO A 186 5.18 17.25 17.66
C PRO A 186 4.88 17.05 16.16
N ALA A 187 5.75 17.58 15.29
CA ALA A 187 5.61 17.40 13.85
C ALA A 187 5.74 15.92 13.46
N ARG A 188 6.73 15.19 14.02
CA ARG A 188 6.92 13.77 13.73
C ARG A 188 5.76 12.91 14.24
N TYR A 189 5.23 13.17 15.44
CA TYR A 189 4.02 12.50 15.93
C TYR A 189 2.83 12.72 14.97
N ARG A 190 2.60 13.95 14.53
CA ARG A 190 1.52 14.26 13.56
C ARG A 190 1.73 13.50 12.25
N ASP A 191 2.94 13.50 11.70
CA ASP A 191 3.25 12.79 10.46
C ASP A 191 2.98 11.30 10.57
N LEU A 192 3.37 10.68 11.70
CA LEU A 192 3.12 9.27 11.95
C LEU A 192 1.61 8.98 12.08
N PHE A 193 0.86 9.80 12.82
CA PHE A 193 -0.59 9.62 12.96
C PHE A 193 -1.32 9.86 11.64
N ARG A 194 -0.85 10.80 10.81
CA ARG A 194 -1.34 10.95 9.44
C ARG A 194 -1.05 9.71 8.58
N ALA A 195 0.14 9.13 8.69
CA ALA A 195 0.47 7.90 7.97
C ALA A 195 -0.46 6.74 8.37
N VAL A 196 -0.77 6.57 9.66
CA VAL A 196 -1.77 5.60 10.16
C VAL A 196 -3.12 5.82 9.47
N ARG A 197 -3.56 7.07 9.37
CA ARG A 197 -4.83 7.44 8.76
C ARG A 197 -4.80 7.32 7.23
N PHE A 198 -3.73 7.76 6.60
CA PHE A 198 -3.53 7.60 5.14
C PHE A 198 -3.67 6.15 4.71
N HIS A 199 -3.10 5.23 5.50
CA HIS A 199 -3.26 3.80 5.26
C HIS A 199 -4.62 3.25 5.71
N GLY A 200 -5.48 4.08 6.33
CA GLY A 200 -6.80 3.66 6.81
C GLY A 200 -6.73 2.55 7.87
N LEU A 201 -5.74 2.62 8.76
CA LEU A 201 -5.56 1.62 9.81
C LEU A 201 -6.52 1.87 10.97
N LEU A 202 -7.13 0.78 11.46
CA LEU A 202 -7.89 0.81 12.71
C LEU A 202 -6.93 1.00 13.86
N HIS A 203 -7.14 2.04 14.66
CA HIS A 203 -6.18 2.43 15.68
C HIS A 203 -6.81 3.05 16.90
N VAL A 204 -6.11 2.92 18.03
CA VAL A 204 -6.30 3.70 19.24
C VAL A 204 -4.95 4.28 19.63
N VAL A 205 -4.90 5.58 19.88
CA VAL A 205 -3.70 6.26 20.39
C VAL A 205 -3.94 6.63 21.84
N ARG A 206 -3.00 6.30 22.72
CA ARG A 206 -3.02 6.63 24.15
C ARG A 206 -1.74 7.31 24.55
N GLY A 207 -1.79 8.09 25.62
CA GLY A 207 -0.63 8.78 26.15
C GLY A 207 -0.68 10.29 25.90
N ASP A 208 0.42 10.93 26.20
CA ASP A 208 0.61 12.37 26.07
C ASP A 208 2.01 12.68 25.49
N ARG A 209 2.26 13.98 25.28
CA ARG A 209 3.52 14.43 24.70
C ARG A 209 4.73 14.23 25.62
N GLU A 210 4.53 14.22 26.92
CA GLU A 210 5.63 14.15 27.92
C GLU A 210 6.06 12.71 28.15
N ARG A 211 5.09 11.79 28.23
CA ARG A 211 5.32 10.36 28.50
C ARG A 211 5.46 9.53 27.23
N GLY A 212 5.13 10.13 26.08
CA GLY A 212 5.07 9.42 24.80
C GLY A 212 3.70 8.85 24.49
N TYR A 213 3.60 8.17 23.35
CA TYR A 213 2.35 7.64 22.86
C TYR A 213 2.42 6.12 22.64
N THR A 214 1.34 5.43 23.00
CA THR A 214 1.10 4.04 22.66
C THR A 214 0.05 4.00 21.55
N LEU A 215 0.44 3.47 20.40
CA LEU A 215 -0.41 3.27 19.25
C LEU A 215 -0.80 1.79 19.16
N ILE A 216 -2.07 1.49 19.28
CA ILE A 216 -2.61 0.13 19.15
C ILE A 216 -3.29 0.04 17.79
N LEU A 217 -2.81 -0.85 16.94
CA LEU A 217 -3.34 -1.10 15.60
C LEU A 217 -3.97 -2.50 15.57
N ASP A 218 -5.17 -2.60 15.01
CA ASP A 218 -5.73 -3.92 14.67
C ASP A 218 -4.94 -4.52 13.50
N GLY A 219 -4.69 -5.82 13.58
CA GLY A 219 -4.02 -6.54 12.52
C GLY A 219 -4.99 -7.13 11.50
N PRO A 220 -4.51 -7.59 10.33
CA PRO A 220 -5.35 -8.17 9.29
C PRO A 220 -6.13 -9.40 9.77
N PHE A 221 -5.59 -10.17 10.70
CA PHE A 221 -6.24 -11.36 11.23
C PHE A 221 -7.32 -11.11 12.29
N SER A 222 -7.48 -9.86 12.75
CA SER A 222 -8.62 -9.44 13.58
C SER A 222 -9.88 -9.13 12.76
N LEU A 223 -9.76 -9.05 11.43
CA LEU A 223 -10.82 -8.57 10.53
C LEU A 223 -11.40 -9.72 9.69
N PHE A 224 -12.73 -9.81 9.61
CA PHE A 224 -13.42 -10.74 8.73
C PHE A 224 -13.51 -10.18 7.30
N GLY A 225 -12.92 -10.88 6.32
CA GLY A 225 -13.20 -10.69 4.89
C GLY A 225 -12.27 -9.76 4.08
N ALA A 226 -11.47 -8.89 4.69
CA ALA A 226 -10.58 -7.96 3.95
C ALA A 226 -9.08 -8.12 4.31
N VAL A 227 -8.69 -9.30 4.72
CA VAL A 227 -7.41 -9.63 5.37
C VAL A 227 -6.18 -9.19 4.56
N GLN A 228 -6.16 -9.46 3.25
CA GLN A 228 -4.96 -9.19 2.43
C GLN A 228 -4.73 -7.69 2.19
N ARG A 229 -5.79 -6.96 1.84
CA ARG A 229 -5.68 -5.51 1.56
C ARG A 229 -5.31 -4.71 2.79
N TYR A 230 -5.85 -5.09 3.94
CA TYR A 230 -5.56 -4.44 5.20
C TYR A 230 -4.14 -4.76 5.69
N GLY A 231 -3.69 -6.02 5.56
CA GLY A 231 -2.33 -6.43 5.88
C GLY A 231 -1.29 -5.68 5.07
N LEU A 232 -1.54 -5.47 3.78
CA LEU A 232 -0.67 -4.66 2.92
C LEU A 232 -0.54 -3.22 3.45
N LYS A 233 -1.64 -2.58 3.86
CA LYS A 233 -1.62 -1.22 4.41
C LYS A 233 -0.82 -1.13 5.70
N LEU A 234 -0.98 -2.11 6.59
CA LEU A 234 -0.19 -2.20 7.82
C LEU A 234 1.31 -2.38 7.53
N ALA A 235 1.66 -3.21 6.57
CA ALA A 235 3.04 -3.40 6.14
C ALA A 235 3.63 -2.11 5.50
N LEU A 236 2.83 -1.37 4.73
CA LEU A 236 3.23 -0.10 4.12
C LEU A 236 3.38 1.05 5.14
N PHE A 237 2.76 0.93 6.31
CA PHE A 237 2.95 1.88 7.42
C PHE A 237 4.34 1.77 8.07
N LEU A 238 4.95 0.58 8.09
CA LEU A 238 6.23 0.33 8.78
C LEU A 238 7.33 1.35 8.41
N PRO A 239 7.58 1.72 7.14
CA PRO A 239 8.57 2.73 6.79
C PRO A 239 8.41 4.06 7.53
N SER A 240 7.18 4.51 7.77
CA SER A 240 6.92 5.74 8.53
C SER A 240 7.39 5.65 9.99
N LEU A 241 7.26 4.47 10.60
CA LEU A 241 7.74 4.19 11.95
C LEU A 241 9.27 4.15 12.02
N LEU A 242 9.94 3.58 11.01
CA LEU A 242 11.41 3.47 10.98
C LEU A 242 12.14 4.84 11.01
N HIS A 243 11.44 5.93 10.73
CA HIS A 243 11.98 7.29 10.81
C HIS A 243 11.77 7.98 12.16
N CYS A 244 11.15 7.30 13.14
CA CYS A 244 11.07 7.75 14.52
C CYS A 244 12.37 7.42 15.27
N ARG A 245 12.70 8.23 16.30
CA ARG A 245 13.97 8.12 17.04
C ARG A 245 13.95 7.04 18.10
N SER A 246 12.89 6.99 18.88
CA SER A 246 12.73 6.02 19.95
C SER A 246 11.37 5.37 19.84
N TRP A 247 11.37 4.10 19.48
CA TRP A 247 10.16 3.34 19.32
C TRP A 247 10.38 1.85 19.55
N SER A 248 9.33 1.18 19.94
CA SER A 248 9.26 -0.28 19.93
C SER A 248 7.92 -0.74 19.36
N LEU A 249 7.94 -1.87 18.70
CA LEU A 249 6.79 -2.51 18.08
C LEU A 249 6.69 -3.94 18.58
N ARG A 250 5.50 -4.34 19.04
CA ARG A 250 5.15 -5.72 19.37
C ARG A 250 3.91 -6.11 18.58
N ALA A 251 3.99 -7.19 17.85
CA ALA A 251 2.87 -7.74 17.09
C ALA A 251 2.55 -9.18 17.54
N ASP A 252 1.28 -9.42 17.82
CA ASP A 252 0.74 -10.77 17.98
C ASP A 252 0.45 -11.31 16.57
N VAL A 253 1.15 -12.34 16.12
CA VAL A 253 1.08 -12.86 14.75
C VAL A 253 0.60 -14.30 14.73
N LEU A 254 -0.15 -14.66 13.68
CA LEU A 254 -0.58 -16.03 13.43
C LEU A 254 0.29 -16.64 12.34
N TRP A 255 1.28 -17.47 12.76
CA TRP A 255 2.34 -17.92 11.87
C TRP A 255 2.11 -19.32 11.31
N GLY A 256 2.54 -19.50 10.04
CA GLY A 256 2.46 -20.79 9.35
C GLY A 256 1.04 -21.18 8.92
N LYS A 257 0.92 -22.38 8.34
CA LYS A 257 -0.37 -22.94 7.89
C LYS A 257 -1.31 -23.24 9.05
N ALA A 258 -0.74 -23.64 10.19
CA ALA A 258 -1.49 -23.94 11.43
C ALA A 258 -1.95 -22.68 12.20
N ARG A 259 -1.56 -21.46 11.75
CA ARG A 259 -1.88 -20.19 12.43
C ARG A 259 -1.44 -20.18 13.90
N GLU A 260 -0.25 -20.67 14.16
CA GLU A 260 0.35 -20.72 15.49
C GLU A 260 0.48 -19.29 16.06
N PRO A 261 -0.03 -19.02 17.28
CA PRO A 261 0.16 -17.72 17.92
C PRO A 261 1.64 -17.54 18.26
N MET A 262 2.24 -16.47 17.74
CA MET A 262 3.63 -16.10 17.98
C MET A 262 3.74 -14.59 18.15
N ILE A 263 4.88 -14.15 18.67
CA ILE A 263 5.17 -12.75 18.86
C ILE A 263 6.25 -12.32 17.87
N PHE A 264 6.04 -11.16 17.26
CA PHE A 264 7.06 -10.43 16.52
C PHE A 264 7.37 -9.14 17.23
N GLU A 265 8.63 -8.89 17.51
CA GLU A 265 9.12 -7.67 18.14
C GLU A 265 10.15 -7.00 17.22
N LEU A 266 10.15 -5.67 17.24
CA LEU A 266 11.06 -4.83 16.47
C LEU A 266 11.21 -3.50 17.20
N ASP A 267 12.41 -2.91 17.22
CA ASP A 267 12.67 -1.61 17.81
C ASP A 267 13.66 -0.76 16.99
N ASP A 268 13.91 0.45 17.46
CA ASP A 268 14.87 1.40 16.87
C ASP A 268 16.31 0.85 16.83
N LYS A 269 16.67 -0.07 17.73
CA LYS A 269 18.02 -0.68 17.83
C LYS A 269 18.23 -1.80 16.81
N ASP A 270 17.16 -2.28 16.20
CA ASP A 270 17.26 -3.28 15.13
C ASP A 270 17.93 -2.75 13.86
N GLY A 271 18.07 -1.43 13.73
CA GLY A 271 18.84 -0.79 12.67
C GLY A 271 18.27 -1.02 11.28
N LEU A 272 16.93 -1.18 11.17
CA LEU A 272 16.27 -1.19 9.87
C LEU A 272 16.23 0.22 9.30
N ALA A 273 16.65 0.37 8.05
CA ALA A 273 16.61 1.63 7.34
C ALA A 273 15.67 1.55 6.13
N SER A 274 14.97 2.63 5.85
CA SER A 274 14.14 2.77 4.65
C SER A 274 14.32 4.15 4.04
N GLU A 275 14.03 4.26 2.74
CA GLU A 275 13.87 5.57 2.10
C GLU A 275 12.80 6.37 2.88
N PRO A 276 12.98 7.72 3.05
CA PRO A 276 11.98 8.53 3.70
C PRO A 276 10.63 8.32 3.01
N PRO A 277 9.54 8.09 3.75
CA PRO A 277 8.22 8.08 3.14
C PRO A 277 7.95 9.45 2.55
N ASP A 278 7.19 9.48 1.47
CA ASP A 278 6.59 10.73 1.00
C ASP A 278 5.93 11.42 2.20
N ALA A 279 6.09 12.76 2.30
CA ALA A 279 5.50 13.53 3.39
C ALA A 279 4.05 13.09 3.59
N ALA A 280 3.66 12.84 4.84
CA ALA A 280 2.35 12.27 5.15
C ALA A 280 1.24 13.12 4.54
N ARG A 281 0.67 12.65 3.43
CA ARG A 281 -0.38 13.29 2.66
C ARG A 281 -1.74 12.84 3.19
N LEU A 282 -2.76 13.62 2.87
CA LEU A 282 -4.14 13.15 3.02
C LEU A 282 -4.36 11.93 2.10
N SER A 283 -5.33 11.08 2.45
CA SER A 283 -5.73 10.02 1.53
C SER A 283 -6.20 10.62 0.19
N PRO A 284 -6.06 9.89 -0.94
CA PRO A 284 -6.52 10.40 -2.25
C PRO A 284 -7.98 10.84 -2.24
N GLU A 285 -8.82 10.17 -1.45
CA GLU A 285 -10.24 10.54 -1.26
C GLU A 285 -10.37 11.91 -0.59
N LEU A 286 -9.62 12.16 0.48
CA LEU A 286 -9.64 13.44 1.21
C LEU A 286 -8.95 14.56 0.43
N GLU A 287 -7.91 14.26 -0.35
CA GLU A 287 -7.31 15.24 -1.26
C GLU A 287 -8.30 15.69 -2.34
N ALA A 288 -9.01 14.74 -2.97
CA ALA A 288 -10.06 15.02 -3.94
C ALA A 288 -11.20 15.82 -3.31
N PHE A 289 -11.63 15.45 -2.09
CA PHE A 289 -12.62 16.20 -1.31
C PHE A 289 -12.17 17.64 -1.07
N CYS A 290 -10.96 17.86 -0.57
CA CYS A 290 -10.43 19.22 -0.33
C CYS A 290 -10.37 20.04 -1.62
N GLY A 291 -9.95 19.44 -2.74
CA GLY A 291 -9.94 20.08 -4.04
C GLY A 291 -11.33 20.50 -4.53
N ALA A 292 -12.34 19.67 -4.27
CA ALA A 292 -13.73 19.95 -4.60
C ALA A 292 -14.35 20.99 -3.64
N PHE A 293 -14.06 20.91 -2.34
CA PHE A 293 -14.55 21.85 -1.33
C PHE A 293 -14.06 23.29 -1.58
N ARG A 294 -12.79 23.46 -1.92
CA ARG A 294 -12.21 24.80 -2.24
C ARG A 294 -12.83 25.48 -3.45
N LYS A 295 -13.57 24.74 -4.30
CA LYS A 295 -14.31 25.29 -5.45
C LYS A 295 -15.72 25.75 -5.08
N LEU A 296 -16.18 25.50 -3.86
CA LEU A 296 -17.45 25.99 -3.38
C LEU A 296 -17.32 27.47 -3.01
N ASP A 297 -18.35 28.25 -3.35
CA ASP A 297 -18.46 29.65 -2.91
C ASP A 297 -18.93 29.66 -1.45
N SER A 298 -17.98 29.74 -0.51
CA SER A 298 -18.27 29.72 0.92
C SER A 298 -17.24 30.50 1.72
N ALA A 299 -17.65 30.88 2.94
CA ALA A 299 -16.76 31.53 3.91
C ALA A 299 -15.88 30.55 4.68
N TRP A 300 -15.94 29.26 4.36
CA TRP A 300 -15.17 28.22 5.02
C TRP A 300 -13.97 27.81 4.17
N SER A 301 -12.79 27.80 4.77
CA SER A 301 -11.59 27.19 4.21
C SER A 301 -11.40 25.77 4.73
N VAL A 302 -10.67 24.92 4.00
CA VAL A 302 -10.31 23.54 4.41
C VAL A 302 -8.82 23.31 4.32
N ALA A 303 -8.25 22.71 5.36
CA ALA A 303 -6.85 22.29 5.43
C ALA A 303 -6.70 20.93 6.11
N ALA A 304 -5.55 20.30 5.92
CA ALA A 304 -5.16 19.14 6.72
C ALA A 304 -5.01 19.57 8.19
N ASN A 305 -5.58 18.80 9.11
CA ASN A 305 -5.48 19.13 10.54
C ASN A 305 -4.03 18.97 11.04
N GLU A 306 -3.62 19.89 11.90
CA GLU A 306 -2.31 19.87 12.58
C GLU A 306 -2.40 19.69 14.10
N HIS A 307 -3.61 19.60 14.65
CA HIS A 307 -3.83 19.49 16.09
C HIS A 307 -3.90 18.04 16.55
N ILE A 308 -3.38 17.78 17.73
CA ILE A 308 -3.51 16.54 18.48
C ILE A 308 -4.32 16.85 19.74
N PHE A 309 -5.47 16.22 19.89
CA PHE A 309 -6.38 16.43 21.00
C PHE A 309 -6.28 15.30 22.01
N ALA A 310 -6.07 15.65 23.27
CA ALA A 310 -6.19 14.70 24.37
C ALA A 310 -7.66 14.56 24.75
N LEU A 311 -8.13 13.32 24.91
CA LEU A 311 -9.48 12.98 25.33
C LEU A 311 -9.45 12.33 26.74
N PRO A 312 -10.56 12.33 27.47
CA PRO A 312 -10.66 11.63 28.75
C PRO A 312 -10.21 10.16 28.65
N GLY A 313 -9.45 9.67 29.64
CA GLY A 313 -8.91 8.31 29.66
C GLY A 313 -7.60 8.14 28.88
N GLU A 314 -6.81 9.20 28.75
CA GLU A 314 -5.50 9.20 28.04
C GLU A 314 -5.59 8.80 26.56
N VAL A 315 -6.76 8.97 25.94
CA VAL A 315 -6.97 8.68 24.52
C VAL A 315 -6.71 9.95 23.69
N VAL A 316 -6.14 9.76 22.52
CA VAL A 316 -5.78 10.86 21.61
C VAL A 316 -6.69 10.85 20.38
N CYS A 317 -7.15 12.04 19.97
CA CYS A 317 -7.86 12.28 18.72
C CYS A 317 -6.99 13.12 17.79
N VAL A 318 -6.82 12.68 16.57
CA VAL A 318 -6.11 13.42 15.51
C VAL A 318 -7.04 13.44 14.29
N PRO A 319 -7.94 14.44 14.18
CA PRO A 319 -8.83 14.56 13.02
C PRO A 319 -8.05 14.67 11.70
N ASP A 320 -8.70 14.39 10.58
CA ASP A 320 -8.06 14.46 9.27
C ASP A 320 -7.99 15.91 8.75
N LEU A 321 -9.10 16.64 8.88
CA LEU A 321 -9.26 17.97 8.31
C LEU A 321 -9.69 18.98 9.38
N VAL A 322 -9.36 20.24 9.13
CA VAL A 322 -9.89 21.40 9.84
C VAL A 322 -10.55 22.34 8.84
N PHE A 323 -11.75 22.83 9.18
CA PHE A 323 -12.46 23.88 8.48
C PHE A 323 -12.42 25.15 9.33
N THR A 324 -12.06 26.27 8.73
CA THR A 324 -11.97 27.56 9.43
C THR A 324 -12.91 28.56 8.78
N SER A 325 -13.80 29.15 9.56
CA SER A 325 -14.73 30.19 9.11
C SER A 325 -14.00 31.52 8.97
N ALA A 326 -14.01 32.13 7.79
CA ALA A 326 -13.47 33.47 7.57
C ALA A 326 -14.29 34.57 8.28
N LYS A 327 -15.56 34.31 8.66
CA LYS A 327 -16.43 35.28 9.33
C LYS A 327 -16.27 35.30 10.84
N THR A 328 -16.10 34.11 11.46
CA THR A 328 -16.12 33.98 12.92
C THR A 328 -14.78 33.50 13.50
N GLY A 329 -13.88 32.99 12.67
CA GLY A 329 -12.67 32.28 13.13
C GLY A 329 -12.93 30.92 13.76
N GLU A 330 -14.17 30.43 13.73
CA GLU A 330 -14.54 29.11 14.25
C GLU A 330 -13.80 28.00 13.50
N GLU A 331 -13.29 27.03 14.25
CA GLU A 331 -12.71 25.81 13.70
C GLU A 331 -13.63 24.62 13.93
N VAL A 332 -13.88 23.87 12.87
CA VAL A 332 -14.62 22.61 12.89
C VAL A 332 -13.75 21.51 12.31
N PHE A 333 -13.63 20.40 13.02
CA PHE A 333 -12.78 19.29 12.63
C PHE A 333 -13.58 18.21 11.91
N LEU A 334 -12.92 17.42 11.06
CA LEU A 334 -13.51 16.26 10.42
C LEU A 334 -12.61 15.04 10.62
N GLU A 335 -13.21 13.95 11.06
CA GLU A 335 -12.59 12.63 11.14
C GLU A 335 -13.32 11.67 10.19
N ALA A 336 -12.58 11.09 9.21
CA ALA A 336 -13.14 10.15 8.25
C ALA A 336 -12.86 8.70 8.68
N PHE A 337 -13.89 7.87 8.69
CA PHE A 337 -13.80 6.47 9.07
C PHE A 337 -13.73 5.57 7.84
N GLY A 338 -12.55 5.01 7.55
CA GLY A 338 -12.31 4.11 6.43
C GLY A 338 -12.73 2.66 6.71
N PHE A 339 -11.79 1.83 7.20
CA PHE A 339 -12.01 0.39 7.45
C PHE A 339 -12.47 0.06 8.87
N TRP A 340 -13.09 0.98 9.57
CA TRP A 340 -13.49 0.79 10.96
C TRP A 340 -14.64 -0.20 11.09
N SER A 341 -14.69 -0.94 12.21
CA SER A 341 -15.85 -1.72 12.58
C SER A 341 -16.92 -0.81 13.18
N ARG A 342 -18.19 -1.25 13.13
CA ARG A 342 -19.29 -0.53 13.77
C ARG A 342 -19.01 -0.27 15.27
N ALA A 343 -18.49 -1.25 15.98
CA ALA A 343 -18.15 -1.12 17.40
C ALA A 343 -17.05 -0.06 17.63
N ALA A 344 -16.03 0.00 16.78
CA ALA A 344 -14.96 0.99 16.89
C ALA A 344 -15.47 2.42 16.64
N VAL A 345 -16.40 2.61 15.68
CA VAL A 345 -17.05 3.91 15.47
C VAL A 345 -17.82 4.35 16.72
N TRP A 346 -18.61 3.46 17.30
CA TRP A 346 -19.36 3.77 18.53
C TRP A 346 -18.46 4.09 19.71
N GLN A 347 -17.39 3.35 19.89
CA GLN A 347 -16.40 3.63 20.93
C GLN A 347 -15.79 5.02 20.74
N ARG A 348 -15.51 5.41 19.50
CA ARG A 348 -14.99 6.75 19.20
C ARG A 348 -16.01 7.85 19.48
N VAL A 349 -17.27 7.63 19.09
CA VAL A 349 -18.38 8.55 19.39
C VAL A 349 -18.51 8.76 20.90
N GLU A 350 -18.50 7.71 21.70
CA GLU A 350 -18.57 7.78 23.16
C GLU A 350 -17.40 8.58 23.77
N LEU A 351 -16.19 8.43 23.21
CA LEU A 351 -15.03 9.17 23.68
C LEU A 351 -15.15 10.67 23.36
N LEU A 352 -15.65 11.01 22.17
CA LEU A 352 -15.84 12.40 21.74
C LEU A 352 -16.94 13.09 22.56
N ARG A 353 -18.02 12.39 22.88
CA ARG A 353 -19.09 12.89 23.77
C ARG A 353 -18.58 13.28 25.15
N LYS A 354 -17.58 12.57 25.67
CA LYS A 354 -17.05 12.78 27.01
C LYS A 354 -16.16 14.01 27.15
N GLY A 355 -15.80 14.70 26.07
CA GLY A 355 -15.00 15.91 26.22
C GLY A 355 -14.11 16.29 25.04
N PHE A 356 -14.60 16.21 23.81
CA PHE A 356 -13.87 16.83 22.69
C PHE A 356 -13.96 18.36 22.80
N PRO A 357 -12.84 19.10 22.74
CA PRO A 357 -12.80 20.53 23.07
C PRO A 357 -13.32 21.45 21.96
N ALA A 358 -13.76 20.90 20.83
CA ALA A 358 -14.19 21.66 19.66
C ALA A 358 -15.32 20.91 18.92
N ARG A 359 -15.88 21.55 17.91
CA ARG A 359 -16.88 20.92 17.04
C ARG A 359 -16.20 19.94 16.07
N ILE A 360 -16.77 18.73 15.92
CA ILE A 360 -16.20 17.68 15.06
C ILE A 360 -17.29 16.97 14.25
N LEU A 361 -17.02 16.74 12.97
CA LEU A 361 -17.82 15.94 12.06
C LEU A 361 -17.18 14.55 11.90
N LEU A 362 -17.97 13.51 12.15
CA LEU A 362 -17.56 12.12 11.95
C LEU A 362 -18.10 11.62 10.61
N ALA A 363 -17.27 11.58 9.57
CA ALA A 363 -17.69 11.08 8.27
C ALA A 363 -17.62 9.55 8.22
N VAL A 364 -18.77 8.90 8.12
CA VAL A 364 -18.94 7.43 8.21
C VAL A 364 -19.54 6.89 6.93
N GLY A 365 -18.89 5.89 6.33
CA GLY A 365 -19.43 5.21 5.15
C GLY A 365 -20.68 4.36 5.47
N LYS A 366 -21.71 4.41 4.63
CA LYS A 366 -22.98 3.68 4.79
C LYS A 366 -22.78 2.17 4.99
N GLN A 367 -21.71 1.59 4.46
CA GLN A 367 -21.36 0.17 4.64
C GLN A 367 -21.15 -0.22 6.11
N LEU A 368 -20.86 0.73 7.00
CA LEU A 368 -20.70 0.49 8.43
C LEU A 368 -22.02 0.37 9.19
N ARG A 369 -23.15 0.59 8.52
CA ARG A 369 -24.51 0.49 9.07
C ARG A 369 -24.72 1.27 10.38
N VAL A 370 -24.13 2.46 10.42
CA VAL A 370 -24.35 3.46 11.48
C VAL A 370 -25.43 4.41 10.96
N SER A 371 -26.48 4.70 11.73
CA SER A 371 -27.52 5.66 11.34
C SER A 371 -27.26 7.03 11.96
N GLU A 372 -27.64 8.10 11.25
CA GLU A 372 -27.57 9.47 11.75
C GLU A 372 -28.52 9.72 12.94
N GLU A 373 -29.60 8.92 13.04
CA GLU A 373 -30.67 9.08 14.02
C GLU A 373 -30.31 8.69 15.48
N VAL A 374 -29.14 8.11 15.70
CA VAL A 374 -28.75 7.55 17.02
C VAL A 374 -27.96 8.54 17.88
N LEU A 375 -27.64 9.71 17.35
CA LEU A 375 -26.95 10.79 18.09
C LEU A 375 -27.93 11.91 18.38
N GLY A 376 -28.09 12.24 19.67
CA GLY A 376 -28.93 13.34 20.12
C GLY A 376 -28.42 14.70 19.60
N GLU A 377 -29.34 15.65 19.43
CA GLU A 377 -29.08 16.99 18.92
C GLU A 377 -28.11 17.85 19.78
N ASP A 378 -27.78 17.37 20.99
CA ASP A 378 -26.95 18.10 21.98
C ASP A 378 -25.47 17.75 21.99
N ASP A 379 -25.01 16.87 21.11
CA ASP A 379 -23.63 16.38 21.14
C ASP A 379 -22.64 17.30 20.41
N ALA A 380 -21.43 17.46 20.96
CA ALA A 380 -20.33 18.21 20.37
C ALA A 380 -19.83 17.61 19.03
N GLY A 381 -20.31 16.40 18.65
CA GLY A 381 -19.95 15.69 17.42
C GLY A 381 -21.19 15.33 16.58
N GLU A 382 -21.12 15.59 15.28
CA GLU A 382 -22.14 15.23 14.30
C GLU A 382 -21.66 14.04 13.47
N ILE A 383 -22.52 13.01 13.32
CA ILE A 383 -22.24 11.91 12.38
C ILE A 383 -22.81 12.27 11.01
N TYR A 384 -21.96 12.24 10.03
CA TYR A 384 -22.31 12.37 8.61
C TYR A 384 -22.14 11.03 7.90
N VAL A 385 -23.23 10.41 7.48
CA VAL A 385 -23.23 9.13 6.75
C VAL A 385 -23.21 9.38 5.25
N TYR A 386 -22.17 8.91 4.57
CA TYR A 386 -22.04 9.04 3.11
C TYR A 386 -22.15 7.68 2.40
N ARG A 387 -22.57 7.67 1.12
CA ARG A 387 -22.79 6.42 0.34
C ARG A 387 -21.53 5.93 -0.37
N ALA A 388 -20.91 6.76 -1.17
CA ALA A 388 -19.74 6.42 -1.98
C ALA A 388 -18.53 7.30 -1.65
N THR A 389 -18.70 8.61 -1.65
CA THR A 389 -17.67 9.60 -1.35
C THR A 389 -18.23 10.68 -0.43
N ILE A 390 -17.35 11.33 0.32
CA ILE A 390 -17.71 12.47 1.18
C ILE A 390 -18.13 13.64 0.28
N SER A 391 -19.35 14.16 0.46
CA SER A 391 -19.89 15.25 -0.36
C SER A 391 -19.46 16.61 0.20
N PRO A 392 -18.74 17.46 -0.56
CA PRO A 392 -18.34 18.79 -0.12
C PRO A 392 -19.54 19.69 0.23
N ARG A 393 -20.63 19.61 -0.54
CA ARG A 393 -21.85 20.39 -0.29
C ARG A 393 -22.55 19.95 1.00
N ALA A 394 -22.67 18.65 1.23
CA ALA A 394 -23.29 18.15 2.46
C ALA A 394 -22.48 18.48 3.72
N VAL A 395 -21.14 18.53 3.61
CA VAL A 395 -20.29 19.02 4.71
C VAL A 395 -20.47 20.52 4.90
N LEU A 396 -20.49 21.33 3.83
CA LEU A 396 -20.70 22.77 3.92
C LEU A 396 -22.05 23.12 4.59
N GLU A 397 -23.13 22.44 4.20
CA GLU A 397 -24.45 22.62 4.84
C GLU A 397 -24.41 22.38 6.35
N ARG A 398 -23.62 21.39 6.81
CA ARG A 398 -23.45 21.11 8.23
C ARG A 398 -22.61 22.15 8.95
N LEU A 399 -21.58 22.68 8.29
CA LEU A 399 -20.77 23.77 8.82
C LEU A 399 -21.60 25.03 9.02
N GLU A 400 -22.54 25.32 8.09
CA GLU A 400 -23.40 26.51 8.09
C GLU A 400 -24.60 26.40 9.04
N ARG A 401 -25.04 25.19 9.37
CA ARG A 401 -26.12 24.97 10.32
C ARG A 401 -25.80 25.45 11.73
N GLY A 402 -24.57 25.81 12.06
CA GLY A 402 -24.06 26.35 13.33
C GLY A 402 -25.02 26.26 14.50
N LYS A 403 -24.55 25.90 15.68
CA LYS A 403 -25.38 26.06 16.88
C LYS A 403 -25.55 27.54 17.23
#